data_31731f73850158e0e055200632885d8f
#
_entry.id   31731f73850158e0e055200632885d8f
#
_cell.length_a   1.000
_cell.length_b   1.000
_cell.length_c   1.000
_cell.angle_alpha   90.00
_cell.angle_beta   90.00
_cell.angle_gamma   90.00
#
_symmetry.space_group_name_H-M   'P 1'
#
loop_
_entity.id
_entity.type
_entity.pdbx_description
1 polymer ?
#
loop_
_entity_poly.entity_id
_entity_poly.type
_entity_poly.pdbx_seq_one_letter_code
_entity_poly.pdbx_strand_id
1 'polypeptide(L)'
;MKKINETGINGKELESIFELKQRLKEEFPDVGIILYGSKARGDDEEFSDIDLLILLDREINSKLKEKTISIAYDIELEYDVVFSIIVENREFWNSPLAKTMPLHWNIDKEGVLL
;
A
#
# COMPACT_ATOMS: atom_id res chain seq x y z
N MET A 1 -8.03 0.42 -12.56
CA MET A 1 -8.08 0.28 -11.09
C MET A 1 -9.11 1.20 -10.49
N LYS A 2 -9.73 0.78 -9.42
CA LYS A 2 -10.64 1.62 -8.66
C LYS A 2 -9.94 2.85 -8.08
N LYS A 3 -10.71 3.87 -7.78
CA LYS A 3 -10.27 5.01 -7.00
C LYS A 3 -10.66 4.79 -5.54
N ILE A 4 -9.92 5.44 -4.62
CA ILE A 4 -10.14 5.25 -3.17
C ILE A 4 -11.56 5.58 -2.74
N ASN A 5 -12.20 6.57 -3.36
CA ASN A 5 -13.56 6.97 -3.03
C ASN A 5 -14.63 5.97 -3.50
N GLU A 6 -14.25 4.96 -4.29
CA GLU A 6 -15.14 3.88 -4.70
C GLU A 6 -15.14 2.71 -3.72
N THR A 7 -14.33 2.79 -2.66
CA THR A 7 -14.30 1.82 -1.56
C THR A 7 -15.19 2.30 -0.43
N GLY A 8 -15.44 1.44 0.54
CA GLY A 8 -16.15 1.84 1.75
C GLY A 8 -15.25 2.43 2.83
N ILE A 9 -13.99 2.61 2.53
CA ILE A 9 -13.00 3.05 3.52
C ILE A 9 -13.25 4.52 3.91
N ASN A 10 -13.22 4.83 5.20
CA ASN A 10 -13.47 6.18 5.69
C ASN A 10 -12.83 6.40 7.06
N GLY A 11 -13.05 7.59 7.64
CA GLY A 11 -12.61 7.93 8.99
C GLY A 11 -11.11 7.83 9.16
N LYS A 12 -10.68 7.31 10.31
CA LYS A 12 -9.24 7.26 10.66
C LYS A 12 -8.42 6.39 9.71
N GLU A 13 -9.01 5.34 9.14
CA GLU A 13 -8.30 4.49 8.16
C GLU A 13 -7.96 5.27 6.91
N LEU A 14 -8.92 6.02 6.38
CA LEU A 14 -8.70 6.86 5.20
C LEU A 14 -7.66 7.95 5.48
N GLU A 15 -7.77 8.62 6.63
CA GLU A 15 -6.82 9.66 7.04
C GLU A 15 -5.41 9.08 7.20
N SER A 16 -5.28 7.89 7.79
CA SER A 16 -3.98 7.23 7.96
C SER A 16 -3.32 6.92 6.61
N ILE A 17 -4.10 6.48 5.64
CA ILE A 17 -3.59 6.19 4.29
C ILE A 17 -3.09 7.46 3.60
N PHE A 18 -3.82 8.56 3.69
CA PHE A 18 -3.39 9.83 3.11
C PHE A 18 -2.15 10.39 3.79
N GLU A 19 -2.04 10.25 5.09
CA GLU A 19 -0.85 10.66 5.83
C GLU A 19 0.37 9.82 5.42
N LEU A 20 0.18 8.51 5.28
CA LEU A 20 1.24 7.63 4.81
C LEU A 20 1.71 8.02 3.41
N LYS A 21 0.76 8.26 2.51
CA LYS A 21 1.08 8.68 1.15
C LYS A 21 1.90 9.97 1.15
N GLN A 22 1.50 10.95 1.95
CA GLN A 22 2.18 12.23 2.01
C GLN A 22 3.61 12.08 2.54
N ARG A 23 3.80 11.37 3.63
CA ARG A 23 5.14 11.16 4.22
C ARG A 23 6.04 10.35 3.31
N LEU A 24 5.52 9.30 2.69
CA LEU A 24 6.30 8.51 1.73
C LEU A 24 6.68 9.33 0.51
N LYS A 25 5.79 10.19 0.04
CA LYS A 25 6.06 11.04 -1.12
C LYS A 25 7.13 12.08 -0.86
N GLU A 26 7.23 12.59 0.35
CA GLU A 26 8.30 13.50 0.76
C GLU A 26 9.68 12.82 0.70
N GLU A 27 9.74 11.56 1.09
CA GLU A 27 10.98 10.77 1.10
C GLU A 27 11.27 10.15 -0.26
N PHE A 28 10.24 9.70 -0.94
CA PHE A 28 10.32 9.01 -2.25
C PHE A 28 9.31 9.64 -3.20
N PRO A 29 9.69 10.72 -3.94
CA PRO A 29 8.75 11.41 -4.83
C PRO A 29 8.12 10.53 -5.91
N ASP A 30 8.79 9.43 -6.26
CA ASP A 30 8.35 8.46 -7.27
C ASP A 30 7.39 7.40 -6.74
N VAL A 31 7.03 7.44 -5.45
CA VAL A 31 6.25 6.39 -4.81
C VAL A 31 4.87 6.19 -5.43
N GLY A 32 4.51 4.92 -5.64
CA GLY A 32 3.15 4.52 -5.96
C GLY A 32 2.61 3.65 -4.82
N ILE A 33 1.34 3.81 -4.49
CA ILE A 33 0.71 3.04 -3.43
C ILE A 33 -0.60 2.44 -3.96
N ILE A 34 -0.76 1.14 -3.75
CA ILE A 34 -1.97 0.42 -4.15
C ILE A 34 -2.56 -0.25 -2.91
N LEU A 35 -3.81 0.06 -2.64
CA LEU A 35 -4.60 -0.63 -1.61
C LEU A 35 -5.18 -1.90 -2.25
N TYR A 36 -5.07 -3.03 -1.56
CA TYR A 36 -5.67 -4.28 -2.00
C TYR A 36 -6.25 -5.03 -0.80
N GLY A 37 -6.71 -6.25 -1.01
CA GLY A 37 -7.24 -7.07 0.06
C GLY A 37 -8.66 -6.68 0.48
N SER A 38 -9.06 -7.06 1.68
CA SER A 38 -10.44 -6.92 2.16
C SER A 38 -10.93 -5.48 2.21
N LYS A 39 -10.07 -4.53 2.57
CA LYS A 39 -10.43 -3.11 2.60
C LYS A 39 -10.75 -2.58 1.20
N ALA A 40 -10.00 -3.03 0.20
CA ALA A 40 -10.25 -2.65 -1.19
C ALA A 40 -11.54 -3.27 -1.74
N ARG A 41 -11.84 -4.52 -1.34
CA ARG A 41 -13.05 -5.21 -1.76
C ARG A 41 -14.31 -4.73 -1.04
N GLY A 42 -14.16 -4.15 0.16
CA GLY A 42 -15.28 -3.74 0.99
C GLY A 42 -15.91 -4.87 1.81
N ASP A 43 -15.18 -5.99 1.96
CA ASP A 43 -15.63 -7.15 2.75
C ASP A 43 -14.78 -7.37 4.01
N ASP A 44 -14.11 -6.30 4.46
CA ASP A 44 -13.27 -6.35 5.62
C ASP A 44 -14.05 -6.53 6.93
N GLU A 45 -13.40 -7.22 7.86
CA GLU A 45 -13.90 -7.33 9.23
C GLU A 45 -13.31 -6.20 10.08
N GLU A 46 -13.96 -5.91 11.20
CA GLU A 46 -13.43 -4.99 12.20
C GLU A 46 -12.02 -5.45 12.60
N PHE A 47 -11.08 -4.54 12.70
CA PHE A 47 -9.66 -4.78 13.03
C PHE A 47 -8.84 -5.51 11.96
N SER A 48 -9.35 -5.70 10.75
CA SER A 48 -8.53 -6.25 9.68
C SER A 48 -7.44 -5.25 9.27
N ASP A 49 -6.29 -5.78 8.80
CA ASP A 49 -5.16 -4.97 8.36
C ASP A 49 -5.49 -4.19 7.08
N ILE A 50 -4.82 -3.07 6.91
CA ILE A 50 -4.85 -2.30 5.65
C ILE A 50 -3.70 -2.82 4.79
N ASP A 51 -4.01 -3.54 3.72
CA ASP A 51 -3.02 -4.15 2.84
C ASP A 51 -2.57 -3.16 1.76
N LEU A 52 -1.28 -2.85 1.75
CA LEU A 52 -0.71 -1.87 0.83
C LEU A 52 0.48 -2.44 0.08
N LEU A 53 0.51 -2.20 -1.23
CA LEU A 53 1.69 -2.41 -2.07
C LEU A 53 2.32 -1.05 -2.34
N ILE A 54 3.60 -0.93 -2.01
CA ILE A 54 4.37 0.30 -2.23
C ILE A 54 5.36 0.03 -3.36
N LEU A 55 5.29 0.83 -4.41
CA LEU A 55 6.14 0.73 -5.59
C LEU A 55 7.10 1.90 -5.66
N LEU A 56 8.38 1.60 -5.86
CA LEU A 56 9.45 2.59 -5.96
C LEU A 56 10.27 2.35 -7.23
N ASP A 57 10.78 3.41 -7.83
CA ASP A 57 11.60 3.36 -9.04
C ASP A 57 13.09 3.24 -8.69
N ARG A 58 13.41 2.34 -7.78
CA ARG A 58 14.78 2.09 -7.32
C ARG A 58 14.93 0.67 -6.82
N GLU A 59 16.17 0.23 -6.66
CA GLU A 59 16.46 -1.07 -6.09
C GLU A 59 15.97 -1.15 -4.65
N ILE A 60 15.28 -2.24 -4.33
CA ILE A 60 14.75 -2.48 -3.00
C ILE A 60 15.78 -3.26 -2.18
N ASN A 61 16.20 -2.68 -1.06
CA ASN A 61 17.11 -3.31 -0.12
C ASN A 61 16.54 -3.23 1.31
N SER A 62 17.25 -3.85 2.26
CA SER A 62 16.80 -3.90 3.65
C SER A 62 16.66 -2.51 4.27
N LYS A 63 17.59 -1.62 3.99
CA LYS A 63 17.58 -0.25 4.52
C LYS A 63 16.38 0.54 4.03
N LEU A 64 16.03 0.39 2.76
CA LEU A 64 14.87 1.04 2.16
C LEU A 64 13.58 0.51 2.77
N LYS A 65 13.47 -0.80 2.94
CA LYS A 65 12.30 -1.43 3.58
C LYS A 65 12.15 -0.96 5.03
N GLU A 66 13.23 -0.93 5.79
CA GLU A 66 13.21 -0.46 7.17
C GLU A 66 12.73 0.98 7.27
N LYS A 67 13.17 1.84 6.38
CA LYS A 67 12.75 3.24 6.36
C LYS A 67 11.26 3.38 6.08
N THR A 68 10.77 2.63 5.10
CA THR A 68 9.35 2.61 4.74
C THR A 68 8.50 2.13 5.91
N ILE A 69 8.90 1.04 6.54
CA ILE A 69 8.20 0.46 7.68
C ILE A 69 8.24 1.40 8.88
N SER A 70 9.36 2.09 9.11
CA SER A 70 9.49 3.05 10.20
C SER A 70 8.51 4.22 10.04
N ILE A 71 8.38 4.75 8.83
CA ILE A 71 7.41 5.81 8.53
C ILE A 71 5.97 5.31 8.79
N ALA A 72 5.67 4.10 8.30
CA ALA A 72 4.35 3.49 8.49
C ALA A 72 4.04 3.24 9.97
N TYR A 73 5.03 2.80 10.73
CA TYR A 73 4.86 2.51 12.17
C TYR A 73 4.45 3.75 12.96
N ASP A 74 5.04 4.89 12.68
CA ASP A 74 4.68 6.15 13.34
C ASP A 74 3.20 6.48 13.08
N ILE A 75 2.72 6.22 11.89
CA ILE A 75 1.32 6.47 11.52
C ILE A 75 0.40 5.45 12.17
N GLU A 76 0.80 4.19 12.22
CA GLU A 76 0.02 3.15 12.92
C GLU A 76 -0.24 3.52 14.37
N LEU A 77 0.79 4.03 15.06
CA LEU A 77 0.65 4.48 16.44
C LEU A 77 -0.27 5.69 16.58
N GLU A 78 -0.15 6.64 15.66
CA GLU A 78 -0.93 7.88 15.69
C GLU A 78 -2.42 7.63 15.42
N TYR A 79 -2.73 6.77 14.48
CA TYR A 79 -4.10 6.54 14.02
C TYR A 79 -4.74 5.26 14.56
N ASP A 80 -4.00 4.47 15.31
CA ASP A 80 -4.48 3.18 15.83
C ASP A 80 -4.98 2.26 14.71
N VAL A 81 -4.13 2.06 13.71
CA VAL A 81 -4.39 1.17 12.58
C VAL A 81 -3.21 0.22 12.41
N VAL A 82 -3.39 -0.84 11.62
CA VAL A 82 -2.32 -1.77 11.26
C VAL A 82 -2.21 -1.83 9.75
N PHE A 83 -1.00 -1.59 9.24
CA PHE A 83 -0.68 -1.74 7.82
C PHE A 83 0.04 -3.06 7.60
N SER A 84 -0.35 -3.77 6.55
CA SER A 84 0.40 -4.90 6.02
C SER A 84 1.04 -4.44 4.71
N ILE A 85 2.36 -4.22 4.71
CA ILE A 85 3.05 -3.52 3.63
C ILE A 85 3.98 -4.47 2.88
N ILE A 86 3.87 -4.43 1.55
CA ILE A 86 4.83 -5.05 0.63
C ILE A 86 5.47 -3.92 -0.15
N VAL A 87 6.81 -3.92 -0.22
CA VAL A 87 7.58 -2.93 -0.98
C VAL A 87 8.23 -3.64 -2.17
N GLU A 88 7.99 -3.13 -3.37
CA GLU A 88 8.53 -3.70 -4.60
C GLU A 88 9.09 -2.62 -5.52
N ASN A 89 10.06 -3.02 -6.35
CA ASN A 89 10.53 -2.19 -7.45
C ASN A 89 9.46 -2.18 -8.55
N ARG A 90 9.11 -0.99 -9.06
CA ARG A 90 8.03 -0.83 -10.04
C ARG A 90 8.34 -1.58 -11.34
N GLU A 91 9.57 -1.53 -11.81
CA GLU A 91 9.96 -2.23 -13.04
C GLU A 91 9.81 -3.74 -12.90
N PHE A 92 10.25 -4.30 -11.78
CA PHE A 92 10.04 -5.71 -11.48
C PHE A 92 8.56 -6.05 -11.41
N TRP A 93 7.77 -5.24 -10.70
CA TRP A 93 6.33 -5.48 -10.55
C TRP A 93 5.62 -5.53 -11.91
N ASN A 94 6.04 -4.72 -12.86
CA ASN A 94 5.46 -4.67 -14.21
C ASN A 94 6.11 -5.68 -15.17
N SER A 95 7.04 -6.51 -14.69
CA SER A 95 7.70 -7.51 -15.53
C SER A 95 6.81 -8.72 -15.82
N PRO A 96 7.08 -9.46 -16.91
CA PRO A 96 6.33 -10.69 -17.19
C PRO A 96 6.41 -11.72 -16.07
N LEU A 97 7.57 -11.81 -15.41
CA LEU A 97 7.74 -12.75 -14.29
C LEU A 97 6.83 -12.41 -13.12
N ALA A 98 6.78 -11.13 -12.72
CA ALA A 98 5.93 -10.70 -11.62
C ALA A 98 4.45 -10.96 -11.92
N LYS A 99 4.04 -10.80 -13.18
CA LYS A 99 2.65 -11.01 -13.60
C LYS A 99 2.19 -12.45 -13.49
N THR A 100 3.10 -13.41 -13.34
CA THR A 100 2.75 -14.81 -13.10
C THR A 100 2.44 -15.12 -11.65
N MET A 101 2.75 -14.20 -10.73
CA MET A 101 2.54 -14.41 -9.30
C MET A 101 1.07 -14.23 -8.93
N PRO A 102 0.51 -15.12 -8.10
CA PRO A 102 -0.89 -14.99 -7.66
C PRO A 102 -1.21 -13.65 -7.01
N LEU A 103 -0.28 -13.11 -6.23
CA LEU A 103 -0.45 -11.80 -5.59
C LEU A 103 -0.64 -10.70 -6.63
N HIS A 104 0.15 -10.72 -7.70
CA HIS A 104 0.04 -9.72 -8.78
C HIS A 104 -1.34 -9.78 -9.43
N TRP A 105 -1.81 -10.98 -9.71
CA TRP A 105 -3.14 -11.19 -10.30
C TRP A 105 -4.25 -10.67 -9.39
N ASN A 106 -4.16 -10.95 -8.10
CA ASN A 106 -5.14 -10.46 -7.12
C ASN A 106 -5.15 -8.93 -7.04
N ILE A 107 -3.97 -8.32 -7.02
CA ILE A 107 -3.84 -6.86 -6.93
C ILE A 107 -4.37 -6.20 -8.21
N ASP A 108 -4.10 -6.76 -9.38
CA ASP A 108 -4.64 -6.23 -10.63
C ASP A 108 -6.18 -6.27 -10.64
N LYS A 109 -6.75 -7.29 -10.04
CA LYS A 109 -8.19 -7.50 -10.01
C LYS A 109 -8.91 -6.57 -9.02
N GLU A 110 -8.34 -6.38 -7.83
CA GLU A 110 -9.02 -5.68 -6.73
C GLU A 110 -8.34 -4.39 -6.28
N GLY A 111 -7.18 -4.08 -6.84
CA GLY A 111 -6.37 -2.95 -6.39
C GLY A 111 -7.03 -1.59 -6.56
N VAL A 112 -6.70 -0.69 -5.65
CA VAL A 112 -7.12 0.71 -5.65
C VAL A 112 -5.87 1.57 -5.67
N LEU A 113 -5.72 2.36 -6.72
CA LEU A 113 -4.57 3.27 -6.85
C LEU A 113 -4.81 4.51 -5.99
N LEU A 114 -3.82 4.84 -5.18
CA LEU A 114 -3.88 6.00 -4.29
C LEU A 114 -3.14 7.21 -4.84
#